data_1fe1351a92d2c055332af82db6b4722d
#
_entry.id   1fe1351a92d2c055332af82db6b4722d
#
_cell.length_a   1.000
_cell.length_b   1.000
_cell.length_c   1.000
_cell.angle_alpha   90.00
_cell.angle_beta   90.00
_cell.angle_gamma   90.00
#
_symmetry.space_group_name_H-M   'P 1'
#
loop_
_entity.id
_entity.type
_entity.pdbx_description
1 polymer ?
#
loop_
_entity_poly.entity_id
_entity_poly.type
_entity_poly.pdbx_seq_one_letter_code
_entity_poly.pdbx_strand_id
1 'polypeptide(L)'
;QGLINLELFGLESMNIDDFKNIMESNNITSHSTHVGFEALQDTKNIVERAKKLNIKHVIVPAPPAKKDGDFSNTFEMNEEEWISFGKDLSSFVKEFEDEGLTLGYHNHSYEFKSLPSGKLPIECMMDQNENLKFEIDLGWVVAGGADPKIWIEKYSNKIIACHLKDFYNKDHDMLDHDNQSAIGDGFINWKELTSSIKETGCELYILEHDDPKDYKEYISKSVKNLESI
;
A
#
# COMPACT_ATOMS: atom_id res chain seq x y z
N GLN A 1 5.31 -9.36 -20.89
CA GLN A 1 4.26 -9.83 -19.96
C GLN A 1 3.03 -8.95 -19.93
N GLY A 2 3.02 -7.84 -20.67
CA GLY A 2 1.83 -7.00 -20.87
C GLY A 2 1.50 -6.04 -19.73
N LEU A 3 2.23 -6.04 -18.62
CA LEU A 3 2.05 -5.04 -17.58
C LEU A 3 2.62 -3.71 -18.04
N ILE A 4 1.79 -2.68 -18.01
CA ILE A 4 2.14 -1.32 -18.44
C ILE A 4 1.94 -0.29 -17.32
N ASN A 5 1.37 -0.71 -16.19
CA ASN A 5 1.19 0.14 -15.03
C ASN A 5 2.16 -0.27 -13.93
N LEU A 6 2.77 0.72 -13.30
CA LEU A 6 3.63 0.55 -12.14
C LEU A 6 3.11 1.43 -11.01
N GLU A 7 3.25 0.97 -9.78
CA GLU A 7 3.26 1.86 -8.64
C GLU A 7 4.67 2.36 -8.41
N LEU A 8 4.81 3.64 -8.10
CA LEU A 8 6.11 4.26 -7.87
C LEU A 8 6.42 4.36 -6.39
N PHE A 9 7.70 4.46 -6.06
CA PHE A 9 8.18 4.67 -4.72
C PHE A 9 9.20 5.83 -4.69
N GLY A 10 9.10 6.71 -3.69
CA GLY A 10 10.06 7.80 -3.51
C GLY A 10 9.94 8.92 -4.54
N LEU A 11 8.72 9.26 -4.93
CA LEU A 11 8.42 10.32 -5.91
C LEU A 11 9.13 11.64 -5.57
N GLU A 12 9.25 11.97 -4.29
CA GLU A 12 9.87 13.20 -3.77
C GLU A 12 11.33 13.36 -4.15
N SER A 13 12.05 12.26 -4.35
CA SER A 13 13.50 12.22 -4.63
C SER A 13 13.86 11.98 -6.08
N MET A 14 12.89 11.65 -6.95
CA MET A 14 13.14 11.31 -8.35
C MET A 14 13.52 12.54 -9.18
N ASN A 15 14.39 12.35 -10.21
CA ASN A 15 14.45 13.28 -11.33
C ASN A 15 13.23 13.06 -12.21
N ILE A 16 12.21 13.91 -12.02
CA ILE A 16 10.88 13.69 -12.59
C ILE A 16 10.87 13.75 -14.11
N ASP A 17 11.71 14.58 -14.73
CA ASP A 17 11.77 14.73 -16.19
C ASP A 17 12.40 13.47 -16.84
N ASP A 18 13.49 12.99 -16.28
CA ASP A 18 14.13 11.77 -16.76
C ASP A 18 13.19 10.57 -16.60
N PHE A 19 12.50 10.50 -15.45
CA PHE A 19 11.58 9.41 -15.17
C PHE A 19 10.39 9.41 -16.12
N LYS A 20 9.80 10.59 -16.37
CA LYS A 20 8.72 10.77 -17.35
C LYS A 20 9.15 10.29 -18.74
N ASN A 21 10.32 10.69 -19.19
CA ASN A 21 10.86 10.27 -20.48
C ASN A 21 11.04 8.74 -20.58
N ILE A 22 11.50 8.09 -19.49
CA ILE A 22 11.63 6.64 -19.44
C ILE A 22 10.25 5.97 -19.53
N MET A 23 9.27 6.44 -18.76
CA MET A 23 7.91 5.90 -18.78
C MET A 23 7.28 6.02 -20.18
N GLU A 24 7.31 7.22 -20.77
CA GLU A 24 6.76 7.48 -22.10
C GLU A 24 7.44 6.63 -23.18
N SER A 25 8.78 6.52 -23.15
CA SER A 25 9.54 5.72 -24.12
C SER A 25 9.25 4.22 -24.04
N ASN A 26 8.77 3.74 -22.91
CA ASN A 26 8.44 2.33 -22.68
C ASN A 26 6.93 2.06 -22.64
N ASN A 27 6.08 3.06 -22.91
CA ASN A 27 4.62 2.98 -22.77
C ASN A 27 4.19 2.52 -21.38
N ILE A 28 4.86 3.01 -20.34
CA ILE A 28 4.55 2.73 -18.93
C ILE A 28 3.74 3.89 -18.36
N THR A 29 2.75 3.58 -17.55
CA THR A 29 1.96 4.55 -16.77
C THR A 29 2.08 4.27 -15.28
N SER A 30 1.73 5.24 -14.47
CA SER A 30 1.57 5.06 -13.03
C SER A 30 0.33 5.80 -12.56
N HIS A 31 -0.46 5.16 -11.71
CA HIS A 31 -1.67 5.76 -11.14
C HIS A 31 -1.51 6.03 -9.64
N SER A 32 -0.55 5.39 -9.01
CA SER A 32 -0.24 5.53 -7.58
C SER A 32 1.24 5.66 -7.32
N THR A 33 1.59 6.22 -6.18
CA THR A 33 2.97 6.34 -5.71
C THR A 33 3.04 6.34 -4.20
N HIS A 34 4.04 5.67 -3.65
CA HIS A 34 4.41 5.81 -2.25
C HIS A 34 5.32 7.02 -2.04
N VAL A 35 5.05 7.77 -0.98
CA VAL A 35 5.89 8.88 -0.48
C VAL A 35 6.07 8.75 1.02
N GLY A 36 7.23 9.12 1.54
CA GLY A 36 7.44 9.18 2.99
C GLY A 36 6.52 10.22 3.64
N PHE A 37 6.07 9.96 4.88
CA PHE A 37 5.20 10.90 5.60
C PHE A 37 5.82 12.30 5.72
N GLU A 38 7.13 12.38 5.95
CA GLU A 38 7.87 13.64 6.07
C GLU A 38 7.84 14.47 4.77
N ALA A 39 7.74 13.83 3.62
CA ALA A 39 7.66 14.51 2.33
C ALA A 39 6.36 15.32 2.17
N LEU A 40 5.31 14.99 2.91
CA LEU A 40 4.05 15.73 2.90
C LEU A 40 4.21 17.18 3.42
N GLN A 41 5.29 17.51 4.14
CA GLN A 41 5.59 18.89 4.54
C GLN A 41 5.83 19.81 3.33
N ASP A 42 6.15 19.25 2.17
CA ASP A 42 6.21 19.96 0.88
C ASP A 42 5.15 19.40 -0.09
N THR A 43 3.88 19.47 0.33
CA THR A 43 2.73 18.98 -0.45
C THR A 43 2.74 19.54 -1.86
N LYS A 44 3.11 20.81 -2.03
CA LYS A 44 3.15 21.45 -3.35
C LYS A 44 4.10 20.73 -4.30
N ASN A 45 5.28 20.35 -3.86
CA ASN A 45 6.25 19.60 -4.65
C ASN A 45 5.71 18.23 -5.03
N ILE A 46 5.08 17.51 -4.08
CA ILE A 46 4.47 16.20 -4.35
C ILE A 46 3.34 16.32 -5.38
N VAL A 47 2.45 17.28 -5.22
CA VAL A 47 1.33 17.56 -6.14
C VAL A 47 1.84 17.86 -7.56
N GLU A 48 2.82 18.76 -7.70
CA GLU A 48 3.40 19.10 -9.00
C GLU A 48 3.98 17.86 -9.70
N ARG A 49 4.71 17.03 -8.97
CA ARG A 49 5.32 15.79 -9.47
C ARG A 49 4.29 14.74 -9.86
N ALA A 50 3.30 14.51 -8.99
CA ALA A 50 2.21 13.59 -9.26
C ALA A 50 1.43 13.98 -10.52
N LYS A 51 1.05 15.25 -10.67
CA LYS A 51 0.38 15.77 -11.88
C LYS A 51 1.24 15.63 -13.13
N LYS A 52 2.55 15.84 -13.03
CA LYS A 52 3.47 15.72 -14.17
C LYS A 52 3.56 14.29 -14.72
N LEU A 53 3.35 13.28 -13.86
CA LEU A 53 3.31 11.86 -14.22
C LEU A 53 1.88 11.30 -14.39
N ASN A 54 0.84 12.13 -14.26
CA ASN A 54 -0.57 11.73 -14.25
C ASN A 54 -0.92 10.74 -13.14
N ILE A 55 -0.21 10.80 -12.00
CA ILE A 55 -0.52 10.02 -10.80
C ILE A 55 -1.77 10.61 -10.15
N LYS A 56 -2.67 9.75 -9.70
CA LYS A 56 -3.93 10.10 -9.03
C LYS A 56 -3.86 9.88 -7.52
N HIS A 57 -3.17 8.84 -7.10
CA HIS A 57 -3.15 8.39 -5.71
C HIS A 57 -1.76 8.55 -5.11
N VAL A 58 -1.66 9.30 -4.03
CA VAL A 58 -0.45 9.47 -3.22
C VAL A 58 -0.65 8.70 -1.93
N ILE A 59 0.23 7.76 -1.64
CA ILE A 59 0.09 6.79 -0.56
C ILE A 59 1.26 6.93 0.41
N VAL A 60 0.95 6.98 1.70
CA VAL A 60 1.96 6.95 2.77
C VAL A 60 2.05 5.51 3.29
N PRO A 61 3.22 4.84 3.18
CA PRO A 61 3.32 3.42 3.52
C PRO A 61 3.66 3.15 4.99
N ALA A 62 4.03 4.17 5.76
CA ALA A 62 4.43 3.99 7.15
C ALA A 62 4.32 5.30 7.95
N PRO A 63 4.20 5.25 9.29
CA PRO A 63 4.45 6.39 10.14
C PRO A 63 5.87 6.95 9.97
N PRO A 64 6.14 8.19 10.46
CA PRO A 64 7.47 8.78 10.36
C PRO A 64 8.53 7.90 11.01
N ALA A 65 9.64 7.71 10.32
CA ALA A 65 10.78 6.99 10.85
C ALA A 65 11.42 7.76 12.02
N LYS A 66 11.94 7.04 13.00
CA LYS A 66 12.70 7.61 14.13
C LYS A 66 14.00 8.26 13.67
N LYS A 67 14.58 7.70 12.61
CA LYS A 67 15.80 8.12 11.94
C LYS A 67 15.75 7.53 10.53
N ASP A 68 16.51 8.11 9.61
CA ASP A 68 16.55 7.68 8.20
C ASP A 68 16.52 6.14 8.04
N GLY A 69 15.42 5.62 7.55
CA GLY A 69 15.20 4.21 7.31
C GLY A 69 14.98 3.32 8.55
N ASP A 70 14.93 3.88 9.76
CA ASP A 70 14.64 3.12 11.00
C ASP A 70 13.17 3.30 11.41
N PHE A 71 12.34 2.33 11.04
CA PHE A 71 10.92 2.26 11.40
C PHE A 71 10.64 1.43 12.67
N SER A 72 11.67 1.09 13.46
CA SER A 72 11.50 0.27 14.67
C SER A 72 10.54 0.89 15.70
N ASN A 73 10.42 2.22 15.70
CA ASN A 73 9.49 2.94 16.57
C ASN A 73 8.02 2.62 16.29
N THR A 74 7.66 2.20 15.08
CA THR A 74 6.27 1.85 14.75
C THR A 74 5.75 0.68 15.58
N PHE A 75 6.63 -0.25 15.94
CA PHE A 75 6.30 -1.39 16.80
C PHE A 75 6.13 -1.02 18.29
N GLU A 76 6.60 0.17 18.68
CA GLU A 76 6.55 0.68 20.06
C GLU A 76 5.45 1.73 20.25
N MET A 77 4.82 2.21 19.18
CA MET A 77 3.77 3.24 19.23
C MET A 77 2.57 2.73 20.04
N ASN A 78 2.12 3.57 20.96
CA ASN A 78 0.89 3.34 21.73
C ASN A 78 -0.35 3.86 20.99
N GLU A 79 -1.54 3.66 21.60
CA GLU A 79 -2.82 4.06 21.00
C GLU A 79 -2.90 5.57 20.71
N GLU A 80 -2.42 6.41 21.64
CA GLU A 80 -2.47 7.87 21.47
C GLU A 80 -1.56 8.33 20.33
N GLU A 81 -0.41 7.71 20.17
CA GLU A 81 0.55 8.00 19.09
C GLU A 81 -0.02 7.58 17.72
N TRP A 82 -0.70 6.44 17.62
CA TRP A 82 -1.39 6.02 16.38
C TRP A 82 -2.55 6.96 16.03
N ILE A 83 -3.34 7.39 17.02
CA ILE A 83 -4.41 8.38 16.83
C ILE A 83 -3.82 9.72 16.37
N SER A 84 -2.72 10.17 17.00
CA SER A 84 -2.04 11.41 16.60
C SER A 84 -1.54 11.33 15.17
N PHE A 85 -0.85 10.25 14.81
CA PHE A 85 -0.39 10.02 13.44
C PHE A 85 -1.55 10.05 12.44
N GLY A 86 -2.66 9.38 12.74
CA GLY A 86 -3.86 9.40 11.90
C GLY A 86 -4.43 10.80 11.70
N LYS A 87 -4.44 11.64 12.75
CA LYS A 87 -4.86 13.04 12.65
C LYS A 87 -3.89 13.88 11.82
N ASP A 88 -2.59 13.70 12.04
CA ASP A 88 -1.56 14.42 11.32
C ASP A 88 -1.60 14.09 9.82
N LEU A 89 -1.69 12.81 9.47
CA LEU A 89 -1.87 12.37 8.08
C LEU A 89 -3.16 12.92 7.48
N SER A 90 -4.25 12.86 8.24
CA SER A 90 -5.56 13.36 7.82
C SER A 90 -5.59 14.86 7.56
N SER A 91 -4.71 15.64 8.18
CA SER A 91 -4.65 17.09 7.99
C SER A 91 -4.27 17.48 6.56
N PHE A 92 -3.56 16.61 5.83
CA PHE A 92 -3.17 16.84 4.44
C PHE A 92 -4.26 16.43 3.42
N VAL A 93 -5.25 15.61 3.80
CA VAL A 93 -6.24 15.04 2.87
C VAL A 93 -6.88 16.11 2.00
N LYS A 94 -7.36 17.20 2.63
CA LYS A 94 -8.04 18.27 1.89
C LYS A 94 -7.15 18.96 0.86
N GLU A 95 -5.87 19.13 1.15
CA GLU A 95 -4.93 19.79 0.25
C GLU A 95 -4.73 18.96 -1.04
N PHE A 96 -4.66 17.63 -0.92
CA PHE A 96 -4.62 16.73 -2.08
C PHE A 96 -5.94 16.73 -2.84
N GLU A 97 -7.09 16.68 -2.16
CA GLU A 97 -8.42 16.73 -2.79
C GLU A 97 -8.63 18.02 -3.59
N ASP A 98 -8.24 19.17 -3.05
CA ASP A 98 -8.36 20.47 -3.73
C ASP A 98 -7.54 20.52 -5.04
N GLU A 99 -6.52 19.68 -5.16
CA GLU A 99 -5.68 19.53 -6.33
C GLU A 99 -6.10 18.36 -7.26
N GLY A 100 -7.20 17.68 -6.93
CA GLY A 100 -7.74 16.55 -7.69
C GLY A 100 -7.00 15.24 -7.51
N LEU A 101 -6.22 15.12 -6.43
CA LEU A 101 -5.51 13.91 -6.04
C LEU A 101 -6.16 13.28 -4.79
N THR A 102 -5.80 12.04 -4.50
CA THR A 102 -6.19 11.40 -3.24
C THR A 102 -4.97 11.12 -2.39
N LEU A 103 -5.11 11.28 -1.08
CA LEU A 103 -4.14 10.82 -0.10
C LEU A 103 -4.64 9.53 0.54
N GLY A 104 -3.77 8.53 0.63
CA GLY A 104 -4.07 7.23 1.23
C GLY A 104 -2.97 6.75 2.15
N TYR A 105 -3.26 5.65 2.83
CA TYR A 105 -2.32 4.91 3.66
C TYR A 105 -2.21 3.46 3.17
N HIS A 106 -1.01 2.89 3.24
CA HIS A 106 -0.73 1.49 2.97
C HIS A 106 -0.31 0.78 4.26
N ASN A 107 -0.87 -0.39 4.52
CA ASN A 107 -0.58 -1.17 5.72
C ASN A 107 0.52 -2.21 5.53
N HIS A 108 1.18 -2.50 6.65
CA HIS A 108 2.00 -3.69 6.87
C HIS A 108 1.34 -4.62 7.90
N SER A 109 2.10 -5.55 8.44
CA SER A 109 1.59 -6.53 9.41
C SER A 109 1.40 -5.97 10.82
N TYR A 110 2.18 -4.96 11.19
CA TYR A 110 2.20 -4.44 12.56
C TYR A 110 0.92 -3.66 12.92
N GLU A 111 0.23 -3.08 11.95
CA GLU A 111 -1.04 -2.38 12.20
C GLU A 111 -2.18 -3.32 12.60
N PHE A 112 -2.00 -4.63 12.40
CA PHE A 112 -2.98 -5.66 12.77
C PHE A 112 -2.61 -6.40 14.05
N LYS A 113 -1.58 -5.97 14.79
CA LYS A 113 -1.22 -6.48 16.10
C LYS A 113 -1.88 -5.65 17.19
N SER A 114 -2.62 -6.32 18.09
CA SER A 114 -3.36 -5.62 19.14
C SER A 114 -2.45 -4.82 20.06
N LEU A 115 -2.81 -3.58 20.28
CA LEU A 115 -2.24 -2.72 21.30
C LEU A 115 -2.62 -3.21 22.71
N PRO A 116 -1.93 -2.78 23.77
CA PRO A 116 -2.31 -3.12 25.14
C PRO A 116 -3.76 -2.77 25.52
N SER A 117 -4.36 -1.80 24.83
CA SER A 117 -5.77 -1.43 24.97
C SER A 117 -6.75 -2.41 24.32
N GLY A 118 -6.25 -3.34 23.49
CA GLY A 118 -7.06 -4.25 22.67
C GLY A 118 -7.49 -3.68 21.32
N LYS A 119 -7.24 -2.40 21.04
CA LYS A 119 -7.46 -1.83 19.71
C LYS A 119 -6.35 -2.19 18.74
N LEU A 120 -6.61 -2.04 17.46
CA LEU A 120 -5.61 -2.21 16.42
C LEU A 120 -5.10 -0.84 15.92
N PRO A 121 -3.80 -0.72 15.65
CA PRO A 121 -3.22 0.49 15.07
C PRO A 121 -3.94 1.00 13.84
N ILE A 122 -4.31 0.12 12.93
CA ILE A 122 -5.03 0.48 11.69
C ILE A 122 -6.35 1.21 11.99
N GLU A 123 -7.10 0.78 13.02
CA GLU A 123 -8.34 1.44 13.43
C GLU A 123 -8.06 2.82 14.04
N CYS A 124 -7.08 2.88 14.94
CA CYS A 124 -6.69 4.14 15.58
C CYS A 124 -6.33 5.22 14.56
N MET A 125 -5.73 4.84 13.45
CA MET A 125 -5.28 5.76 12.41
C MET A 125 -6.36 6.03 11.34
N MET A 126 -6.92 4.99 10.72
CA MET A 126 -7.85 5.13 9.59
C MET A 126 -9.20 5.75 9.97
N ASP A 127 -9.61 5.62 11.23
CA ASP A 127 -10.89 6.15 11.69
C ASP A 127 -10.86 7.68 11.99
N GLN A 128 -9.70 8.34 11.81
CA GLN A 128 -9.56 9.78 12.05
C GLN A 128 -10.14 10.66 10.93
N ASN A 129 -10.29 10.13 9.71
CA ASN A 129 -10.83 10.89 8.57
C ASN A 129 -11.51 9.96 7.57
N GLU A 130 -12.76 10.25 7.21
CA GLU A 130 -13.54 9.45 6.26
C GLU A 130 -12.96 9.49 4.84
N ASN A 131 -12.30 10.57 4.46
CA ASN A 131 -11.75 10.78 3.14
C ASN A 131 -10.31 10.25 2.98
N LEU A 132 -9.62 9.92 4.07
CA LEU A 132 -8.34 9.23 3.98
C LEU A 132 -8.56 7.87 3.31
N LYS A 133 -7.90 7.65 2.16
CA LYS A 133 -8.07 6.44 1.37
C LYS A 133 -7.16 5.31 1.86
N PHE A 134 -7.47 4.11 1.41
CA PHE A 134 -6.77 2.91 1.85
C PHE A 134 -6.25 2.12 0.64
N GLU A 135 -4.95 1.92 0.62
CA GLU A 135 -4.31 0.91 -0.18
C GLU A 135 -4.05 -0.29 0.72
N ILE A 136 -4.94 -1.28 0.63
CA ILE A 136 -4.86 -2.45 1.50
C ILE A 136 -3.87 -3.48 0.94
N ASP A 137 -2.87 -3.90 1.74
CA ASP A 137 -2.06 -5.08 1.43
C ASP A 137 -2.66 -6.29 2.16
N LEU A 138 -3.30 -7.18 1.40
CA LEU A 138 -4.00 -8.34 1.94
C LEU A 138 -3.04 -9.40 2.50
N GLY A 139 -1.84 -9.51 1.94
CA GLY A 139 -0.80 -10.40 2.46
C GLY A 139 -0.32 -9.93 3.82
N TRP A 140 -0.07 -8.65 4.00
CA TRP A 140 0.33 -8.10 5.29
C TRP A 140 -0.80 -8.15 6.34
N VAL A 141 -2.07 -8.05 5.93
CA VAL A 141 -3.21 -8.31 6.85
C VAL A 141 -3.12 -9.74 7.40
N VAL A 142 -2.89 -10.73 6.53
CA VAL A 142 -2.71 -12.14 6.92
C VAL A 142 -1.47 -12.32 7.81
N ALA A 143 -0.34 -11.72 7.45
CA ALA A 143 0.89 -11.75 8.25
C ALA A 143 0.73 -11.12 9.63
N GLY A 144 -0.15 -10.13 9.77
CA GLY A 144 -0.56 -9.53 11.03
C GLY A 144 -1.48 -10.42 11.88
N GLY A 145 -1.93 -11.57 11.35
CA GLY A 145 -2.81 -12.50 12.02
C GLY A 145 -4.31 -12.15 11.93
N ALA A 146 -4.67 -11.24 11.01
CA ALA A 146 -6.05 -10.78 10.82
C ALA A 146 -6.72 -11.48 9.61
N ASP A 147 -8.04 -11.52 9.61
CA ASP A 147 -8.83 -12.00 8.48
C ASP A 147 -9.03 -10.87 7.46
N PRO A 148 -8.46 -10.94 6.25
CA PRO A 148 -8.55 -9.87 5.27
C PRO A 148 -9.99 -9.54 4.86
N LYS A 149 -10.93 -10.47 4.91
CA LYS A 149 -12.33 -10.21 4.56
C LYS A 149 -12.98 -9.19 5.50
N ILE A 150 -12.69 -9.28 6.80
CA ILE A 150 -13.22 -8.33 7.80
C ILE A 150 -12.76 -6.91 7.45
N TRP A 151 -11.52 -6.76 7.01
CA TRP A 151 -10.93 -5.46 6.71
C TRP A 151 -11.38 -4.91 5.35
N ILE A 152 -11.57 -5.78 4.36
CA ILE A 152 -12.18 -5.41 3.08
C ILE A 152 -13.61 -4.87 3.33
N GLU A 153 -14.41 -5.56 4.12
CA GLU A 153 -15.77 -5.14 4.44
C GLU A 153 -15.79 -3.84 5.24
N LYS A 154 -14.99 -3.77 6.31
CA LYS A 154 -14.94 -2.60 7.22
C LYS A 154 -14.57 -1.31 6.49
N TYR A 155 -13.59 -1.35 5.60
CA TYR A 155 -13.07 -0.17 4.89
C TYR A 155 -13.45 -0.14 3.40
N SER A 156 -14.50 -0.85 3.01
CA SER A 156 -14.93 -0.98 1.60
C SER A 156 -15.08 0.36 0.86
N ASN A 157 -15.52 1.41 1.55
CA ASN A 157 -15.68 2.76 1.01
C ASN A 157 -14.40 3.59 0.95
N LYS A 158 -13.32 3.12 1.58
CA LYS A 158 -12.01 3.80 1.59
C LYS A 158 -11.01 3.14 0.64
N ILE A 159 -11.16 1.84 0.36
CA ILE A 159 -10.22 1.08 -0.45
C ILE A 159 -10.24 1.59 -1.90
N ILE A 160 -9.07 2.02 -2.38
CA ILE A 160 -8.83 2.47 -3.75
C ILE A 160 -7.81 1.63 -4.48
N ALA A 161 -6.94 0.96 -3.75
CA ALA A 161 -5.91 0.09 -4.28
C ALA A 161 -5.72 -1.13 -3.36
N CYS A 162 -5.23 -2.22 -3.93
CA CYS A 162 -4.99 -3.46 -3.23
C CYS A 162 -3.65 -4.05 -3.66
N HIS A 163 -2.74 -4.23 -2.71
CA HIS A 163 -1.54 -5.03 -2.91
C HIS A 163 -1.87 -6.51 -2.78
N LEU A 164 -1.48 -7.25 -3.80
CA LEU A 164 -1.60 -8.70 -3.89
C LEU A 164 -0.24 -9.29 -3.51
N LYS A 165 -0.13 -9.80 -2.28
CA LYS A 165 1.07 -10.42 -1.71
C LYS A 165 0.71 -11.79 -1.15
N ASP A 166 1.44 -12.83 -1.55
CA ASP A 166 1.17 -14.21 -1.15
C ASP A 166 2.39 -14.85 -0.49
N PHE A 167 2.19 -15.93 0.27
CA PHE A 167 3.23 -16.61 1.04
C PHE A 167 3.13 -18.11 0.87
N TYR A 168 4.29 -18.80 0.73
CA TYR A 168 4.34 -20.26 0.56
C TYR A 168 3.83 -21.02 1.78
N ASN A 169 4.22 -20.58 2.98
CA ASN A 169 3.97 -21.33 4.20
C ASN A 169 3.49 -20.42 5.34
N LYS A 170 2.29 -20.67 5.84
CA LYS A 170 1.68 -19.94 6.95
C LYS A 170 2.39 -20.12 8.30
N ASP A 171 3.12 -21.22 8.45
CA ASP A 171 3.84 -21.56 9.68
C ASP A 171 5.30 -21.09 9.68
N HIS A 172 5.74 -20.44 8.58
CA HIS A 172 7.04 -19.81 8.47
C HIS A 172 6.93 -18.30 8.79
N ASP A 173 8.08 -17.67 9.11
CA ASP A 173 8.10 -16.22 9.31
C ASP A 173 7.65 -15.49 8.02
N MET A 174 6.54 -14.77 8.11
CA MET A 174 6.00 -14.03 6.97
C MET A 174 6.75 -12.71 6.72
N LEU A 175 7.65 -12.31 7.63
CA LEU A 175 8.58 -11.21 7.39
C LEU A 175 9.83 -11.68 6.62
N ASP A 176 10.02 -12.99 6.46
CA ASP A 176 11.06 -13.56 5.62
C ASP A 176 10.64 -13.44 4.14
N HIS A 177 11.37 -12.65 3.36
CA HIS A 177 11.07 -12.43 1.95
C HIS A 177 11.17 -13.72 1.12
N ASP A 178 11.97 -14.69 1.56
CA ASP A 178 12.04 -16.01 0.91
C ASP A 178 10.76 -16.83 1.08
N ASN A 179 9.89 -16.47 2.04
CA ASN A 179 8.55 -17.06 2.20
C ASN A 179 7.50 -16.40 1.29
N GLN A 180 7.78 -15.27 0.67
CA GLN A 180 6.86 -14.66 -0.28
C GLN A 180 6.83 -15.45 -1.60
N SER A 181 5.66 -15.55 -2.19
CA SER A 181 5.42 -16.36 -3.39
C SER A 181 4.76 -15.58 -4.51
N ALA A 182 4.78 -16.12 -5.71
CA ALA A 182 3.89 -15.64 -6.75
C ALA A 182 2.42 -15.80 -6.32
N ILE A 183 1.57 -14.86 -6.71
CA ILE A 183 0.15 -14.88 -6.38
C ILE A 183 -0.48 -16.17 -6.86
N GLY A 184 -1.15 -16.88 -5.94
CA GLY A 184 -1.79 -18.17 -6.20
C GLY A 184 -0.87 -19.39 -6.10
N ASP A 185 0.43 -19.23 -5.90
CA ASP A 185 1.36 -20.31 -5.54
C ASP A 185 1.45 -20.51 -4.03
N GLY A 186 0.92 -19.55 -3.24
CA GLY A 186 0.93 -19.57 -1.80
C GLY A 186 -0.35 -20.15 -1.19
N PHE A 187 -0.57 -19.86 0.09
CA PHE A 187 -1.70 -20.40 0.85
C PHE A 187 -2.93 -19.48 0.91
N ILE A 188 -2.81 -18.22 0.45
CA ILE A 188 -3.92 -17.26 0.51
C ILE A 188 -4.97 -17.61 -0.53
N ASN A 189 -6.25 -17.63 -0.14
CA ASN A 189 -7.38 -17.94 -1.05
C ASN A 189 -7.73 -16.72 -1.92
N TRP A 190 -6.93 -16.46 -2.93
CA TRP A 190 -7.11 -15.32 -3.83
C TRP A 190 -8.44 -15.33 -4.57
N LYS A 191 -8.99 -16.48 -4.91
CA LYS A 191 -10.31 -16.58 -5.55
C LYS A 191 -11.41 -15.94 -4.71
N GLU A 192 -11.35 -16.14 -3.42
CA GLU A 192 -12.31 -15.57 -2.47
C GLU A 192 -12.06 -14.08 -2.25
N LEU A 193 -10.79 -13.68 -2.01
CA LEU A 193 -10.43 -12.30 -1.74
C LEU A 193 -10.65 -11.39 -2.94
N THR A 194 -10.32 -11.84 -4.16
CA THR A 194 -10.56 -11.05 -5.37
C THR A 194 -12.05 -10.83 -5.61
N SER A 195 -12.90 -11.77 -5.24
CA SER A 195 -14.35 -11.55 -5.30
C SER A 195 -14.81 -10.47 -4.33
N SER A 196 -14.32 -10.52 -3.09
CA SER A 196 -14.68 -9.52 -2.07
C SER A 196 -14.16 -8.13 -2.40
N ILE A 197 -12.90 -8.00 -2.86
CA ILE A 197 -12.30 -6.71 -3.16
C ILE A 197 -12.94 -6.04 -4.39
N LYS A 198 -13.42 -6.81 -5.37
CA LYS A 198 -14.14 -6.30 -6.55
C LYS A 198 -15.47 -5.64 -6.20
N GLU A 199 -16.05 -5.94 -5.04
CA GLU A 199 -17.28 -5.32 -4.55
C GLU A 199 -17.04 -3.96 -3.87
N THR A 200 -15.77 -3.59 -3.68
CA THR A 200 -15.37 -2.28 -3.15
C THR A 200 -15.13 -1.26 -4.26
N GLY A 201 -14.67 -0.06 -3.90
CA GLY A 201 -14.22 0.95 -4.86
C GLY A 201 -12.79 0.77 -5.36
N CYS A 202 -12.17 -0.41 -5.18
CA CYS A 202 -10.79 -0.68 -5.56
C CYS A 202 -10.56 -0.50 -7.07
N GLU A 203 -9.71 0.44 -7.44
CA GLU A 203 -9.38 0.76 -8.83
C GLU A 203 -8.09 0.08 -9.31
N LEU A 204 -7.16 -0.21 -8.38
CA LEU A 204 -5.82 -0.71 -8.68
C LEU A 204 -5.55 -2.03 -7.95
N TYR A 205 -5.01 -2.99 -8.70
CA TYR A 205 -4.53 -4.27 -8.18
C TYR A 205 -3.04 -4.36 -8.48
N ILE A 206 -2.21 -4.40 -7.45
CA ILE A 206 -0.76 -4.25 -7.55
C ILE A 206 -0.10 -5.56 -7.10
N LEU A 207 0.67 -6.18 -7.99
CA LEU A 207 1.50 -7.33 -7.65
C LEU A 207 2.68 -6.87 -6.80
N GLU A 208 2.80 -7.41 -5.61
CA GLU A 208 3.80 -6.98 -4.63
C GLU A 208 4.64 -8.15 -4.11
N HIS A 209 5.95 -7.96 -4.10
CA HIS A 209 6.95 -8.84 -3.47
C HIS A 209 8.16 -8.00 -3.06
N ASP A 210 8.54 -8.04 -1.80
CA ASP A 210 9.57 -7.13 -1.27
C ASP A 210 10.96 -7.37 -1.89
N ASP A 211 11.35 -8.63 -2.16
CA ASP A 211 12.66 -8.98 -2.72
C ASP A 211 12.61 -10.25 -3.58
N PRO A 212 12.04 -10.20 -4.79
CA PRO A 212 11.93 -11.38 -5.65
C PRO A 212 13.28 -11.74 -6.26
N LYS A 213 13.77 -12.99 -6.06
CA LYS A 213 15.01 -13.50 -6.66
C LYS A 213 14.99 -13.42 -8.21
N ASP A 214 13.84 -13.67 -8.82
CA ASP A 214 13.57 -13.46 -10.24
C ASP A 214 12.20 -12.78 -10.41
N TYR A 215 12.24 -11.45 -10.53
CA TYR A 215 11.00 -10.67 -10.70
C TYR A 215 10.24 -11.02 -11.97
N LYS A 216 10.92 -11.51 -13.04
CA LYS A 216 10.26 -11.90 -14.30
C LYS A 216 9.47 -13.18 -14.13
N GLU A 217 10.05 -14.15 -13.41
CA GLU A 217 9.38 -15.39 -13.07
C GLU A 217 8.20 -15.11 -12.13
N TYR A 218 8.41 -14.31 -11.08
CA TYR A 218 7.37 -13.88 -10.13
C TYR A 218 6.16 -13.25 -10.84
N ILE A 219 6.40 -12.24 -11.68
CA ILE A 219 5.34 -11.55 -12.42
C ILE A 219 4.63 -12.52 -13.38
N SER A 220 5.39 -13.32 -14.14
CA SER A 220 4.81 -14.24 -15.12
C SER A 220 3.90 -15.27 -14.49
N LYS A 221 4.31 -15.84 -13.35
CA LYS A 221 3.49 -16.80 -12.59
C LYS A 221 2.25 -16.12 -11.99
N SER A 222 2.43 -14.97 -11.34
CA SER A 222 1.34 -14.24 -10.71
C SER A 222 0.25 -13.85 -11.72
N VAL A 223 0.62 -13.31 -12.88
CA VAL A 223 -0.33 -12.96 -13.94
C VAL A 223 -1.08 -14.19 -14.43
N LYS A 224 -0.35 -15.27 -14.74
CA LYS A 224 -0.95 -16.53 -15.21
C LYS A 224 -1.93 -17.11 -14.19
N ASN A 225 -1.59 -17.09 -12.91
CA ASN A 225 -2.45 -17.62 -11.85
C ASN A 225 -3.71 -16.75 -11.70
N LEU A 226 -3.59 -15.43 -11.75
CA LEU A 226 -4.72 -14.51 -11.66
C LEU A 226 -5.70 -14.63 -12.84
N GLU A 227 -5.23 -14.98 -14.04
CA GLU A 227 -6.11 -15.27 -15.19
C GLU A 227 -7.02 -16.48 -14.94
N SER A 228 -6.66 -17.34 -14.00
CA SER A 228 -7.41 -18.56 -13.65
C SER A 228 -8.31 -18.40 -12.41
N ILE A 229 -8.19 -17.29 -11.68
CA ILE A 229 -8.94 -16.95 -10.47
C ILE A 229 -10.17 -16.11 -10.82
#